data_ab32d37c7ebd433c1dab30b009180c7e
#
_entry.id   ab32d37c7ebd433c1dab30b009180c7e
#
_cell.length_a   1.000
_cell.length_b   1.000
_cell.length_c   1.000
_cell.angle_alpha   90.00
_cell.angle_beta   90.00
_cell.angle_gamma   90.00
#
_symmetry.space_group_name_H-M   'P 1'
#
loop_
_entity.id
_entity.type
_entity.pdbx_description
1 polymer ?
#
loop_
_entity_poly.entity_id
_entity_poly.type
_entity_poly.pdbx_seq_one_letter_code
_entity_poly.pdbx_strand_id
1 'polypeptide(L)'
;MRRTIFSILLTLLCVVAQAQLYVPGETLNYRMSYKAKLFPNTEVAKVMIQTTEADLEGKSAYKVYGIGQTAKAFNWIFPVKDAYTIWIDPQSMRTMRFEADLKEGDYTRRSTFIFDQPNGKVYTQWQTKQRPVERRTLEISENGMDAVSLYFNMRSVADDEIREGFARDLEMVLEDTVRYLSFRYEGREVKRIKNLGRFNTLKFRCKIATSDGYAFTDGTEFEIWISDDRNKIPLYIQSPIKVGSVQAYLSSYEGLRYPLDSFIKK
;
A
#
# COMPACT_ATOMS: atom_id res chain seq x y z
N MET A 1 65.80 18.13 -1.40
CA MET A 1 64.70 17.67 -2.30
C MET A 1 63.70 16.87 -1.48
N ARG A 2 62.62 17.52 -1.03
CA ARG A 2 61.53 16.90 -0.29
C ARG A 2 60.36 16.67 -1.27
N ARG A 3 60.05 15.42 -1.58
CA ARG A 3 58.88 15.04 -2.35
C ARG A 3 57.67 14.98 -1.42
N THR A 4 56.78 15.93 -1.55
CA THR A 4 55.45 15.93 -0.92
C THR A 4 54.52 15.05 -1.72
N ILE A 5 54.15 13.92 -1.15
CA ILE A 5 53.14 13.03 -1.69
C ILE A 5 51.79 13.61 -1.30
N PHE A 6 51.05 14.11 -2.29
CA PHE A 6 49.65 14.56 -2.13
C PHE A 6 48.77 13.31 -2.22
N SER A 7 48.36 12.78 -1.05
CA SER A 7 47.34 11.73 -1.00
C SER A 7 45.99 12.39 -1.22
N ILE A 8 45.46 12.24 -2.42
CA ILE A 8 44.04 12.55 -2.70
C ILE A 8 43.20 11.41 -2.09
N LEU A 9 42.59 11.71 -0.93
CA LEU A 9 41.61 10.87 -0.30
C LEU A 9 40.31 11.01 -1.10
N LEU A 10 40.11 10.12 -2.07
CA LEU A 10 38.89 10.01 -2.82
C LEU A 10 37.84 9.37 -1.89
N THR A 11 37.11 10.20 -1.15
CA THR A 11 35.92 9.77 -0.41
C THR A 11 34.87 9.39 -1.42
N LEU A 12 34.77 8.08 -1.70
CA LEU A 12 33.64 7.50 -2.41
C LEU A 12 32.41 7.73 -1.53
N LEU A 13 31.63 8.77 -1.82
CA LEU A 13 30.26 8.87 -1.33
C LEU A 13 29.48 7.72 -1.99
N CYS A 14 29.38 6.60 -1.30
CA CYS A 14 28.35 5.62 -1.59
C CYS A 14 26.99 6.28 -1.26
N VAL A 15 26.40 6.95 -2.24
CA VAL A 15 24.98 7.27 -2.19
C VAL A 15 24.27 5.91 -2.23
N VAL A 16 23.95 5.39 -1.07
CA VAL A 16 23.01 4.28 -0.96
C VAL A 16 21.71 4.81 -1.57
N ALA A 17 21.44 4.45 -2.82
CA ALA A 17 20.18 4.75 -3.48
C ALA A 17 19.11 4.02 -2.68
N GLN A 18 18.50 4.70 -1.71
CA GLN A 18 17.30 4.18 -1.06
C GLN A 18 16.29 3.88 -2.17
N ALA A 19 15.74 2.68 -2.13
CA ALA A 19 14.69 2.32 -3.06
C ALA A 19 13.56 3.35 -2.91
N GLN A 20 13.35 4.15 -3.95
CA GLN A 20 12.29 5.15 -3.92
C GLN A 20 10.95 4.45 -3.99
N LEU A 21 10.29 4.35 -2.83
CA LEU A 21 9.01 3.65 -2.65
C LEU A 21 7.87 4.33 -3.40
N TYR A 22 7.92 5.66 -3.41
CA TYR A 22 6.92 6.52 -4.04
C TYR A 22 7.51 7.13 -5.31
N VAL A 23 6.84 6.91 -6.43
CA VAL A 23 7.30 7.36 -7.76
C VAL A 23 6.32 8.40 -8.29
N PRO A 24 6.67 9.70 -8.27
CA PRO A 24 5.83 10.73 -8.88
C PRO A 24 5.56 10.43 -10.36
N GLY A 25 4.30 10.54 -10.77
CA GLY A 25 3.83 10.15 -12.11
C GLY A 25 3.35 8.71 -12.22
N GLU A 26 3.60 7.86 -11.21
CA GLU A 26 3.09 6.49 -11.21
C GLU A 26 1.57 6.47 -11.02
N THR A 27 0.87 5.73 -11.86
CA THR A 27 -0.56 5.43 -11.73
C THR A 27 -0.78 3.93 -11.90
N LEU A 28 -1.41 3.31 -10.90
CA LEU A 28 -1.73 1.88 -10.88
C LEU A 28 -3.25 1.71 -10.80
N ASN A 29 -3.81 0.97 -11.76
CA ASN A 29 -5.24 0.68 -11.79
C ASN A 29 -5.49 -0.79 -11.52
N TYR A 30 -6.42 -1.07 -10.62
CA TYR A 30 -6.81 -2.43 -10.23
C TYR A 30 -8.28 -2.67 -10.52
N ARG A 31 -8.62 -3.93 -10.76
CA ARG A 31 -9.97 -4.48 -10.78
C ARG A 31 -10.15 -5.40 -9.61
N MET A 32 -11.28 -5.29 -8.94
CA MET A 32 -11.66 -6.19 -7.87
C MET A 32 -12.77 -7.12 -8.34
N SER A 33 -12.61 -8.40 -8.05
CA SER A 33 -13.60 -9.43 -8.34
C SER A 33 -14.02 -10.14 -7.07
N TYR A 34 -15.29 -10.46 -6.99
CA TYR A 34 -15.85 -11.33 -5.97
C TYR A 34 -16.06 -12.73 -6.54
N LYS A 35 -15.66 -13.75 -5.81
CA LYS A 35 -15.82 -15.15 -6.14
C LYS A 35 -16.46 -15.90 -4.97
N ALA A 36 -17.62 -16.51 -5.22
CA ALA A 36 -18.27 -17.42 -4.29
C ALA A 36 -18.75 -18.68 -5.02
N LYS A 37 -19.12 -19.72 -4.25
CA LYS A 37 -19.45 -21.04 -4.79
C LYS A 37 -20.60 -21.02 -5.82
N LEU A 38 -21.56 -20.10 -5.66
CA LEU A 38 -22.74 -19.94 -6.53
C LEU A 38 -22.65 -18.71 -7.46
N PHE A 39 -21.57 -17.92 -7.36
CA PHE A 39 -21.40 -16.74 -8.18
C PHE A 39 -20.12 -16.87 -9.02
N PRO A 40 -20.21 -16.61 -10.34
CA PRO A 40 -19.02 -16.55 -11.17
C PRO A 40 -18.09 -15.43 -10.69
N ASN A 41 -16.80 -15.54 -11.02
CA ASN A 41 -15.82 -14.51 -10.73
C ASN A 41 -16.20 -13.20 -11.43
N THR A 42 -16.87 -12.31 -10.71
CA THR A 42 -17.50 -11.10 -11.24
C THR A 42 -16.75 -9.87 -10.78
N GLU A 43 -16.42 -8.99 -11.71
CA GLU A 43 -15.80 -7.69 -11.39
C GLU A 43 -16.81 -6.79 -10.69
N VAL A 44 -16.50 -6.42 -9.46
CA VAL A 44 -17.41 -5.68 -8.57
C VAL A 44 -16.93 -4.25 -8.27
N ALA A 45 -15.63 -3.97 -8.39
CA ALA A 45 -15.09 -2.65 -8.11
C ALA A 45 -13.80 -2.36 -8.89
N LYS A 46 -13.42 -1.08 -8.89
CA LYS A 46 -12.17 -0.57 -9.45
C LYS A 46 -11.44 0.23 -8.39
N VAL A 47 -10.11 0.17 -8.43
CA VAL A 47 -9.23 0.98 -7.59
C VAL A 47 -8.20 1.65 -8.48
N MET A 48 -7.93 2.93 -8.24
CA MET A 48 -6.81 3.66 -8.82
C MET A 48 -5.94 4.18 -7.70
N ILE A 49 -4.62 4.10 -7.86
CA ILE A 49 -3.62 4.69 -6.97
C ILE A 49 -2.69 5.53 -7.83
N GLN A 50 -2.52 6.80 -7.47
CA GLN A 50 -1.67 7.74 -8.19
C GLN A 50 -0.73 8.45 -7.23
N THR A 51 0.54 8.59 -7.61
CA THR A 51 1.55 9.33 -6.86
C THR A 51 1.95 10.59 -7.63
N THR A 52 1.98 11.72 -6.97
CA THR A 52 2.40 13.02 -7.52
C THR A 52 3.31 13.76 -6.56
N GLU A 53 4.07 14.73 -7.05
CA GLU A 53 4.68 15.75 -6.19
C GLU A 53 3.61 16.72 -5.68
N ALA A 54 3.79 17.21 -4.46
CA ALA A 54 2.88 18.15 -3.82
C ALA A 54 3.60 19.02 -2.80
N ASP A 55 2.90 20.00 -2.30
CA ASP A 55 3.27 20.78 -1.11
C ASP A 55 2.24 20.49 -0.01
N LEU A 56 2.72 20.30 1.20
CA LEU A 56 1.90 20.23 2.41
C LEU A 56 2.31 21.33 3.37
N GLU A 57 1.55 22.42 3.39
CA GLU A 57 1.76 23.54 4.31
C GLU A 57 3.19 24.13 4.23
N GLY A 58 3.69 24.30 2.99
CA GLY A 58 5.04 24.84 2.70
C GLY A 58 6.15 23.81 2.75
N LYS A 59 5.84 22.53 2.90
CA LYS A 59 6.82 21.44 2.90
C LYS A 59 6.64 20.58 1.64
N SER A 60 7.74 20.27 0.95
CA SER A 60 7.72 19.33 -0.16
C SER A 60 7.21 17.96 0.31
N ALA A 61 6.35 17.33 -0.46
CA ALA A 61 5.77 16.03 -0.17
C ALA A 61 5.52 15.22 -1.44
N TYR A 62 5.48 13.90 -1.32
CA TYR A 62 4.79 13.06 -2.29
C TYR A 62 3.34 12.91 -1.84
N LYS A 63 2.42 13.12 -2.77
CA LYS A 63 1.00 12.90 -2.54
C LYS A 63 0.57 11.62 -3.23
N VAL A 64 0.08 10.68 -2.44
CA VAL A 64 -0.56 9.45 -2.96
C VAL A 64 -2.07 9.63 -2.84
N TYR A 65 -2.75 9.51 -3.97
CA TYR A 65 -4.20 9.53 -4.03
C TYR A 65 -4.71 8.16 -4.45
N GLY A 66 -5.53 7.55 -3.61
CA GLY A 66 -6.21 6.28 -3.87
C GLY A 66 -7.72 6.47 -3.93
N ILE A 67 -8.39 5.86 -4.91
CA ILE A 67 -9.83 5.83 -4.97
C ILE A 67 -10.33 4.43 -5.33
N GLY A 68 -11.23 3.90 -4.49
CA GLY A 68 -11.95 2.66 -4.73
C GLY A 68 -13.42 2.96 -5.00
N GLN A 69 -14.00 2.31 -5.99
CA GLN A 69 -15.43 2.48 -6.28
C GLN A 69 -16.07 1.24 -6.87
N THR A 70 -17.29 0.98 -6.45
CA THR A 70 -18.11 -0.11 -7.00
C THR A 70 -18.31 0.08 -8.50
N ALA A 71 -18.24 -1.01 -9.26
CA ALA A 71 -18.54 -1.01 -10.69
C ALA A 71 -20.00 -0.61 -10.94
N LYS A 72 -20.27 0.17 -11.99
CA LYS A 72 -21.61 0.72 -12.27
C LYS A 72 -22.72 -0.31 -12.21
N ALA A 73 -22.46 -1.54 -12.70
CA ALA A 73 -23.43 -2.63 -12.70
C ALA A 73 -23.85 -3.12 -11.29
N PHE A 74 -23.05 -2.83 -10.26
CA PHE A 74 -23.31 -3.25 -8.87
C PHE A 74 -23.61 -2.08 -7.93
N ASN A 75 -23.57 -0.84 -8.43
CA ASN A 75 -23.76 0.36 -7.64
C ASN A 75 -25.15 0.44 -6.99
N TRP A 76 -26.14 -0.21 -7.58
CA TRP A 76 -27.50 -0.28 -7.05
C TRP A 76 -27.65 -1.27 -5.89
N ILE A 77 -26.72 -2.24 -5.75
CA ILE A 77 -26.74 -3.22 -4.65
C ILE A 77 -26.03 -2.62 -3.44
N PHE A 78 -24.79 -2.15 -3.64
CA PHE A 78 -23.97 -1.58 -2.59
C PHE A 78 -23.01 -0.54 -3.18
N PRO A 79 -23.40 0.74 -3.20
CA PRO A 79 -22.54 1.80 -3.71
C PRO A 79 -21.37 2.06 -2.74
N VAL A 80 -20.14 1.95 -3.26
CA VAL A 80 -18.91 2.33 -2.54
C VAL A 80 -18.18 3.37 -3.36
N LYS A 81 -17.70 4.40 -2.69
CA LYS A 81 -16.77 5.39 -3.22
C LYS A 81 -15.87 5.88 -2.08
N ASP A 82 -14.71 5.25 -1.95
CA ASP A 82 -13.74 5.54 -0.91
C ASP A 82 -12.53 6.21 -1.50
N ALA A 83 -12.16 7.36 -0.97
CA ALA A 83 -11.00 8.10 -1.39
C ALA A 83 -10.03 8.29 -0.23
N TYR A 84 -8.74 8.13 -0.53
CA TYR A 84 -7.64 8.29 0.41
C TYR A 84 -6.63 9.26 -0.16
N THR A 85 -6.10 10.14 0.67
CA THR A 85 -5.00 11.03 0.31
C THR A 85 -3.94 10.98 1.38
N ILE A 86 -2.70 10.70 0.99
CA ILE A 86 -1.57 10.57 1.89
C ILE A 86 -0.48 11.53 1.44
N TRP A 87 0.13 12.23 2.39
CA TRP A 87 1.33 13.03 2.18
C TRP A 87 2.50 12.36 2.87
N ILE A 88 3.56 12.15 2.09
CA ILE A 88 4.77 11.43 2.47
C ILE A 88 5.94 12.40 2.41
N ASP A 89 6.75 12.43 3.44
CA ASP A 89 8.01 13.15 3.45
C ASP A 89 9.00 12.51 2.46
N PRO A 90 9.51 13.25 1.47
CA PRO A 90 10.39 12.68 0.43
C PRO A 90 11.75 12.20 0.94
N GLN A 91 12.20 12.68 2.10
CA GLN A 91 13.50 12.32 2.68
C GLN A 91 13.40 11.08 3.56
N SER A 92 12.45 11.08 4.49
CA SER A 92 12.25 9.96 5.43
C SER A 92 11.38 8.85 4.86
N MET A 93 10.63 9.09 3.77
CA MET A 93 9.61 8.20 3.22
C MET A 93 8.51 7.83 4.22
N ARG A 94 8.26 8.70 5.21
CA ARG A 94 7.27 8.50 6.27
C ARG A 94 6.01 9.31 6.02
N THR A 95 4.90 8.82 6.49
CA THR A 95 3.61 9.52 6.44
C THR A 95 3.68 10.79 7.28
N MET A 96 3.30 11.91 6.68
CA MET A 96 3.08 13.19 7.35
C MET A 96 1.61 13.38 7.71
N ARG A 97 0.74 13.09 6.75
CA ARG A 97 -0.71 13.25 6.89
C ARG A 97 -1.44 12.20 6.06
N PHE A 98 -2.55 11.71 6.61
CA PHE A 98 -3.47 10.80 5.94
C PHE A 98 -4.88 11.37 6.03
N GLU A 99 -5.62 11.32 4.95
CA GLU A 99 -7.04 11.66 4.88
C GLU A 99 -7.83 10.55 4.19
N ALA A 100 -9.03 10.29 4.70
CA ALA A 100 -9.99 9.37 4.08
C ALA A 100 -11.39 10.02 4.01
N ASP A 101 -12.07 9.83 2.87
CA ASP A 101 -13.49 10.14 2.66
C ASP A 101 -14.18 8.87 2.17
N LEU A 102 -14.83 8.16 3.10
CA LEU A 102 -15.49 6.88 2.86
C LEU A 102 -16.99 7.09 2.64
N LYS A 103 -17.51 6.44 1.62
CA LYS A 103 -18.94 6.43 1.27
C LYS A 103 -19.35 5.01 0.87
N GLU A 104 -19.98 4.30 1.80
CA GLU A 104 -20.37 2.91 1.66
C GLU A 104 -21.87 2.75 1.95
N GLY A 105 -22.69 2.77 0.91
CA GLY A 105 -24.14 2.86 1.06
C GLY A 105 -24.53 4.14 1.80
N ASP A 106 -25.22 4.00 2.94
CA ASP A 106 -25.61 5.11 3.81
C ASP A 106 -24.52 5.49 4.82
N TYR A 107 -23.49 4.70 4.96
CA TYR A 107 -22.37 4.99 5.85
C TYR A 107 -21.43 5.99 5.20
N THR A 108 -21.05 7.01 5.97
CA THR A 108 -20.00 7.97 5.57
C THR A 108 -19.05 8.19 6.73
N ARG A 109 -17.75 8.25 6.43
CA ARG A 109 -16.72 8.60 7.39
C ARG A 109 -15.68 9.50 6.74
N ARG A 110 -15.33 10.59 7.41
CA ARG A 110 -14.15 11.39 7.08
C ARG A 110 -13.15 11.27 8.21
N SER A 111 -11.90 11.02 7.86
CA SER A 111 -10.82 10.89 8.82
C SER A 111 -9.63 11.73 8.38
N THR A 112 -8.93 12.30 9.37
CA THR A 112 -7.63 12.98 9.18
C THR A 112 -6.70 12.50 10.27
N PHE A 113 -5.50 12.03 9.90
CA PHE A 113 -4.45 11.63 10.82
C PHE A 113 -3.21 12.50 10.53
N ILE A 114 -2.63 13.07 11.57
CA ILE A 114 -1.40 13.86 11.51
C ILE A 114 -0.34 13.06 12.26
N PHE A 115 0.73 12.71 11.57
CA PHE A 115 1.82 11.92 12.10
C PHE A 115 2.91 12.82 12.67
N ASP A 116 3.14 12.76 13.95
CA ASP A 116 4.23 13.41 14.68
C ASP A 116 5.30 12.36 15.00
N GLN A 117 6.03 11.98 13.95
CA GLN A 117 7.06 10.93 14.02
C GLN A 117 8.12 11.20 15.09
N PRO A 118 8.65 12.45 15.25
CA PRO A 118 9.64 12.72 16.28
C PRO A 118 9.17 12.44 17.70
N ASN A 119 7.88 12.59 17.97
CA ASN A 119 7.28 12.38 19.28
C ASN A 119 6.58 10.99 19.40
N GLY A 120 6.63 10.15 18.37
CA GLY A 120 5.99 8.83 18.36
C GLY A 120 4.48 8.90 18.51
N LYS A 121 3.83 9.89 17.90
CA LYS A 121 2.39 10.13 18.07
C LYS A 121 1.68 10.31 16.74
N VAL A 122 0.39 9.91 16.73
CA VAL A 122 -0.55 10.25 15.68
C VAL A 122 -1.77 10.90 16.28
N TYR A 123 -2.08 12.09 15.80
CA TYR A 123 -3.32 12.80 16.14
C TYR A 123 -4.39 12.43 15.15
N THR A 124 -5.39 11.69 15.59
CA THR A 124 -6.48 11.23 14.74
C THR A 124 -7.73 12.05 14.98
N GLN A 125 -8.43 12.37 13.91
CA GLN A 125 -9.74 12.99 13.93
C GLN A 125 -10.62 12.30 12.92
N TRP A 126 -11.86 11.95 13.32
CA TRP A 126 -12.83 11.39 12.40
C TRP A 126 -14.25 11.82 12.72
N GLN A 127 -15.11 11.71 11.75
CA GLN A 127 -16.51 12.09 11.80
C GLN A 127 -17.33 11.14 10.92
N THR A 128 -18.49 10.72 11.39
CA THR A 128 -19.50 10.00 10.61
C THR A 128 -20.76 10.84 10.45
N LYS A 129 -21.68 10.39 9.60
CA LYS A 129 -23.00 11.07 9.47
C LYS A 129 -23.78 11.08 10.78
N GLN A 130 -23.62 10.03 11.61
CA GLN A 130 -24.39 9.83 12.83
C GLN A 130 -23.68 10.31 14.11
N ARG A 131 -22.37 10.60 14.04
CA ARG A 131 -21.56 10.97 15.20
C ARG A 131 -20.82 12.28 14.97
N PRO A 132 -20.67 13.10 16.01
CA PRO A 132 -19.84 14.31 15.93
C PRO A 132 -18.37 13.95 15.70
N VAL A 133 -17.56 14.98 15.56
CA VAL A 133 -16.10 14.84 15.44
C VAL A 133 -15.53 14.21 16.70
N GLU A 134 -14.86 13.08 16.54
CA GLU A 134 -14.08 12.42 17.59
C GLU A 134 -12.58 12.63 17.34
N ARG A 135 -11.80 12.67 18.41
CA ARG A 135 -10.35 12.85 18.37
C ARG A 135 -9.67 11.90 19.31
N ARG A 136 -8.51 11.37 18.89
CA ARG A 136 -7.62 10.57 19.74
C ARG A 136 -6.16 10.91 19.44
N THR A 137 -5.32 10.65 20.41
CA THR A 137 -3.88 10.59 20.23
C THR A 137 -3.47 9.14 20.43
N LEU A 138 -2.78 8.59 19.42
CA LEU A 138 -2.24 7.24 19.46
C LEU A 138 -0.72 7.31 19.58
N GLU A 139 -0.14 6.36 20.30
CA GLU A 139 1.31 6.15 20.32
C GLU A 139 1.67 5.17 19.20
N ILE A 140 2.73 5.48 18.47
CA ILE A 140 3.29 4.66 17.39
C ILE A 140 4.80 4.55 17.54
N SER A 141 5.36 3.45 17.02
CA SER A 141 6.81 3.35 16.86
C SER A 141 7.31 4.29 15.77
N GLU A 142 8.63 4.42 15.66
CA GLU A 142 9.25 5.20 14.58
C GLU A 142 8.91 4.65 13.17
N ASN A 143 8.49 3.39 13.06
CA ASN A 143 8.10 2.73 11.80
C ASN A 143 6.58 2.70 11.59
N GLY A 144 5.81 3.33 12.48
CA GLY A 144 4.36 3.42 12.35
C GLY A 144 3.93 4.21 11.11
N MET A 145 2.97 3.69 10.36
CA MET A 145 2.50 4.25 9.10
C MET A 145 0.98 4.22 8.99
N ASP A 146 0.45 4.80 7.94
CA ASP A 146 -0.95 4.65 7.56
C ASP A 146 -1.18 3.35 6.76
N ALA A 147 -2.44 2.95 6.63
CA ALA A 147 -2.82 1.70 5.97
C ALA A 147 -2.51 1.65 4.46
N VAL A 148 -2.42 2.80 3.78
CA VAL A 148 -2.08 2.85 2.35
C VAL A 148 -0.57 2.82 2.15
N SER A 149 0.20 3.49 3.00
CA SER A 149 1.67 3.45 2.99
C SER A 149 2.19 2.04 3.21
N LEU A 150 1.43 1.18 3.90
CA LEU A 150 1.71 -0.24 4.04
C LEU A 150 1.91 -0.94 2.68
N TYR A 151 1.06 -0.64 1.70
CA TYR A 151 1.16 -1.15 0.33
C TYR A 151 2.51 -0.81 -0.31
N PHE A 152 2.99 0.41 -0.12
CA PHE A 152 4.27 0.85 -0.66
C PHE A 152 5.46 0.26 0.10
N ASN A 153 5.30 0.06 1.41
CA ASN A 153 6.38 -0.47 2.25
C ASN A 153 6.79 -1.89 1.84
N MET A 154 5.87 -2.72 1.36
CA MET A 154 6.21 -4.05 0.82
C MET A 154 7.17 -3.97 -0.38
N ARG A 155 7.21 -2.85 -1.11
CA ARG A 155 8.13 -2.61 -2.24
C ARG A 155 9.56 -2.34 -1.78
N SER A 156 9.77 -2.01 -0.49
CA SER A 156 11.09 -1.69 0.08
C SER A 156 11.94 -2.89 0.44
N VAL A 157 11.39 -4.09 0.37
CA VAL A 157 12.14 -5.29 0.72
C VAL A 157 13.29 -5.48 -0.27
N ALA A 158 14.52 -5.55 0.25
CA ALA A 158 15.70 -5.74 -0.58
C ALA A 158 15.72 -7.17 -1.15
N ASP A 159 16.29 -7.33 -2.36
CA ASP A 159 16.26 -8.62 -3.06
C ASP A 159 17.01 -9.72 -2.30
N ASP A 160 18.05 -9.37 -1.58
CA ASP A 160 18.85 -10.28 -0.73
C ASP A 160 18.16 -10.69 0.58
N GLU A 161 17.16 -9.92 1.02
CA GLU A 161 16.31 -10.29 2.15
C GLU A 161 15.23 -11.31 1.75
N ILE A 162 14.83 -11.35 0.46
CA ILE A 162 13.73 -12.21 -0.04
C ILE A 162 14.19 -13.65 -0.19
N ARG A 163 14.14 -14.38 0.91
CA ARG A 163 14.53 -15.79 1.00
C ARG A 163 13.59 -16.57 1.92
N GLU A 164 13.70 -17.88 1.90
CA GLU A 164 12.95 -18.75 2.81
C GLU A 164 13.13 -18.30 4.27
N GLY A 165 12.02 -18.23 5.01
CA GLY A 165 11.98 -17.77 6.40
C GLY A 165 11.89 -16.24 6.56
N PHE A 166 11.93 -15.43 5.47
CA PHE A 166 11.74 -13.99 5.59
C PHE A 166 10.31 -13.68 6.07
N ALA A 167 10.25 -12.90 7.13
CA ALA A 167 9.00 -12.31 7.65
C ALA A 167 9.29 -10.92 8.22
N ARG A 168 8.31 -10.03 8.15
CA ARG A 168 8.38 -8.68 8.71
C ARG A 168 7.02 -8.27 9.26
N ASP A 169 7.03 -7.64 10.42
CA ASP A 169 5.86 -7.01 11.00
C ASP A 169 5.89 -5.50 10.74
N LEU A 170 4.77 -4.96 10.33
CA LEU A 170 4.57 -3.53 10.07
C LEU A 170 3.49 -2.99 10.99
N GLU A 171 3.78 -1.88 11.63
CA GLU A 171 2.84 -1.16 12.48
C GLU A 171 2.08 -0.14 11.66
N MET A 172 0.76 -0.14 11.80
CA MET A 172 -0.10 0.80 11.07
C MET A 172 -1.20 1.39 11.92
N VAL A 173 -1.58 2.61 11.61
CA VAL A 173 -2.81 3.22 12.12
C VAL A 173 -3.94 2.86 11.17
N LEU A 174 -4.89 2.10 11.68
CA LEU A 174 -6.10 1.71 10.98
C LEU A 174 -7.31 2.18 11.78
N GLU A 175 -8.16 2.98 11.14
CA GLU A 175 -9.29 3.64 11.78
C GLU A 175 -8.85 4.57 12.94
N ASP A 176 -8.98 4.15 14.17
CA ASP A 176 -8.65 4.91 15.37
C ASP A 176 -7.77 4.10 16.34
N THR A 177 -7.03 3.14 15.80
CA THR A 177 -6.27 2.14 16.58
C THR A 177 -4.97 1.79 15.86
N VAL A 178 -3.95 1.43 16.63
CA VAL A 178 -2.71 0.84 16.10
C VAL A 178 -2.92 -0.65 15.87
N ARG A 179 -2.54 -1.12 14.70
CA ARG A 179 -2.60 -2.52 14.29
C ARG A 179 -1.28 -2.97 13.70
N TYR A 180 -1.13 -4.27 13.56
CA TYR A 180 0.07 -4.88 13.00
C TYR A 180 -0.31 -5.74 11.81
N LEU A 181 0.45 -5.58 10.71
CA LEU A 181 0.46 -6.49 9.58
C LEU A 181 1.74 -7.32 9.65
N SER A 182 1.60 -8.63 9.71
CA SER A 182 2.69 -9.56 9.45
C SER A 182 2.65 -9.99 7.99
N PHE A 183 3.78 -9.94 7.28
CA PHE A 183 3.89 -10.54 5.97
C PHE A 183 5.11 -11.46 5.89
N ARG A 184 4.90 -12.64 5.27
CA ARG A 184 5.89 -13.70 5.16
C ARG A 184 6.06 -14.10 3.71
N TYR A 185 7.30 -14.26 3.28
CA TYR A 185 7.62 -14.76 1.96
C TYR A 185 7.27 -16.24 1.83
N GLU A 186 6.55 -16.59 0.76
CA GLU A 186 6.09 -17.97 0.47
C GLU A 186 6.81 -18.59 -0.74
N GLY A 187 7.55 -17.80 -1.53
CA GLY A 187 8.27 -18.31 -2.69
C GLY A 187 8.07 -17.49 -3.96
N ARG A 188 8.70 -17.96 -5.04
CA ARG A 188 8.55 -17.43 -6.40
C ARG A 188 7.63 -18.33 -7.19
N GLU A 189 6.72 -17.73 -7.95
CA GLU A 189 5.88 -18.46 -8.90
C GLU A 189 5.51 -17.60 -10.11
N VAL A 190 5.06 -18.25 -11.17
CA VAL A 190 4.52 -17.55 -12.33
C VAL A 190 3.03 -17.33 -12.12
N LYS A 191 2.62 -16.07 -12.09
CA LYS A 191 1.21 -15.68 -11.96
C LYS A 191 0.65 -15.16 -13.28
N ARG A 192 -0.53 -15.64 -13.66
CA ARG A 192 -1.29 -15.06 -14.78
C ARG A 192 -2.19 -13.95 -14.25
N ILE A 193 -1.97 -12.74 -14.78
CA ILE A 193 -2.79 -11.57 -14.47
C ILE A 193 -3.78 -11.36 -15.63
N LYS A 194 -5.06 -11.28 -15.30
CA LYS A 194 -6.14 -11.15 -16.29
C LYS A 194 -5.89 -9.92 -17.18
N ASN A 195 -5.96 -10.13 -18.51
CA ASN A 195 -5.76 -9.13 -19.56
C ASN A 195 -4.34 -8.52 -19.66
N LEU A 196 -3.41 -8.82 -18.76
CA LEU A 196 -2.01 -8.34 -18.83
C LEU A 196 -1.04 -9.43 -19.29
N GLY A 197 -1.22 -10.68 -18.87
CA GLY A 197 -0.33 -11.78 -19.26
C GLY A 197 0.23 -12.56 -18.09
N ARG A 198 1.43 -13.12 -18.26
CA ARG A 198 2.13 -13.92 -17.24
C ARG A 198 3.31 -13.13 -16.69
N PHE A 199 3.54 -13.27 -15.40
CA PHE A 199 4.60 -12.55 -14.69
C PHE A 199 5.34 -13.48 -13.74
N ASN A 200 6.64 -13.31 -13.61
CA ASN A 200 7.38 -13.82 -12.47
C ASN A 200 6.97 -13.00 -11.24
N THR A 201 6.66 -13.67 -10.15
CA THR A 201 6.14 -13.02 -8.94
C THR A 201 6.78 -13.54 -7.67
N LEU A 202 6.84 -12.68 -6.68
CA LEU A 202 7.15 -12.99 -5.30
C LEU A 202 5.81 -13.10 -4.57
N LYS A 203 5.56 -14.26 -3.96
CA LYS A 203 4.34 -14.51 -3.19
C LYS A 203 4.59 -14.26 -1.72
N PHE A 204 3.69 -13.50 -1.09
CA PHE A 204 3.69 -13.29 0.35
C PHE A 204 2.34 -13.66 0.94
N ARG A 205 2.36 -14.20 2.14
CA ARG A 205 1.21 -14.40 3.00
C ARG A 205 1.18 -13.31 4.04
N CYS A 206 0.05 -12.63 4.15
CA CYS A 206 -0.15 -11.49 5.04
C CYS A 206 -1.23 -11.80 6.06
N LYS A 207 -1.02 -11.34 7.29
CA LYS A 207 -1.97 -11.46 8.39
C LYS A 207 -2.13 -10.11 9.07
N ILE A 208 -3.37 -9.62 9.15
CA ILE A 208 -3.70 -8.40 9.87
C ILE A 208 -4.42 -8.79 11.17
N ALA A 209 -3.96 -8.26 12.29
CA ALA A 209 -4.74 -8.23 13.52
C ALA A 209 -5.76 -7.09 13.39
N THR A 210 -7.01 -7.43 13.10
CA THR A 210 -8.12 -6.47 13.01
C THR A 210 -8.96 -6.53 14.28
N SER A 211 -9.49 -5.40 14.74
CA SER A 211 -10.64 -5.38 15.61
C SER A 211 -11.89 -5.67 14.80
N ASP A 212 -13.00 -5.99 15.42
CA ASP A 212 -14.32 -6.38 14.90
C ASP A 212 -14.74 -5.68 13.59
N GLY A 213 -13.97 -5.86 12.54
CA GLY A 213 -14.14 -5.21 11.25
C GLY A 213 -15.04 -6.00 10.30
N TYR A 214 -15.69 -5.32 9.40
CA TYR A 214 -16.73 -5.83 8.53
C TYR A 214 -16.28 -6.85 7.47
N ALA A 215 -15.05 -6.81 7.01
CA ALA A 215 -14.56 -7.67 5.93
C ALA A 215 -13.58 -8.76 6.40
N PHE A 216 -12.75 -8.45 7.37
CA PHE A 216 -11.73 -9.36 7.87
C PHE A 216 -12.01 -9.70 9.32
N THR A 217 -11.91 -10.97 9.68
CA THR A 217 -11.91 -11.42 11.07
C THR A 217 -10.49 -11.38 11.61
N ASP A 218 -10.32 -11.22 12.92
CA ASP A 218 -9.02 -11.29 13.57
C ASP A 218 -8.24 -12.53 13.11
N GLY A 219 -7.01 -12.29 12.66
CA GLY A 219 -6.15 -13.33 12.12
C GLY A 219 -6.47 -13.76 10.68
N THR A 220 -7.31 -13.05 9.95
CA THR A 220 -7.52 -13.32 8.53
C THR A 220 -6.22 -13.20 7.76
N GLU A 221 -5.85 -14.26 7.08
CA GLU A 221 -4.72 -14.29 6.18
C GLU A 221 -5.17 -14.00 4.76
N PHE A 222 -4.38 -13.21 4.04
CA PHE A 222 -4.54 -12.98 2.61
C PHE A 222 -3.19 -13.16 1.90
N GLU A 223 -3.26 -13.38 0.61
CA GLU A 223 -2.07 -13.59 -0.21
C GLU A 223 -1.89 -12.42 -1.17
N ILE A 224 -0.63 -12.02 -1.37
CA ILE A 224 -0.26 -10.99 -2.33
C ILE A 224 0.87 -11.48 -3.21
N TRP A 225 0.78 -11.20 -4.51
CA TRP A 225 1.82 -11.44 -5.50
C TRP A 225 2.31 -10.11 -6.02
N ILE A 226 3.57 -9.81 -5.77
CA ILE A 226 4.24 -8.64 -6.28
C ILE A 226 5.12 -9.01 -7.47
N SER A 227 5.42 -8.07 -8.35
CA SER A 227 6.32 -8.30 -9.49
C SER A 227 7.74 -8.63 -9.01
N ASP A 228 8.33 -9.71 -9.56
CA ASP A 228 9.72 -10.10 -9.27
C ASP A 228 10.67 -9.29 -10.17
N ASP A 229 10.69 -7.98 -9.93
CA ASP A 229 11.53 -6.99 -10.60
C ASP A 229 11.78 -5.77 -9.70
N ARG A 230 12.49 -4.78 -10.22
CA ARG A 230 12.86 -3.58 -9.46
C ARG A 230 11.68 -2.71 -9.03
N ASN A 231 10.52 -2.81 -9.67
CA ASN A 231 9.34 -2.04 -9.29
C ASN A 231 8.61 -2.64 -8.09
N LYS A 232 8.63 -3.98 -7.94
CA LYS A 232 7.93 -4.71 -6.86
C LYS A 232 6.47 -4.27 -6.67
N ILE A 233 5.76 -4.03 -7.77
CA ILE A 233 4.36 -3.60 -7.71
C ILE A 233 3.45 -4.80 -7.43
N PRO A 234 2.43 -4.66 -6.57
CA PRO A 234 1.41 -5.67 -6.38
C PRO A 234 0.66 -5.94 -7.68
N LEU A 235 0.71 -7.18 -8.13
CA LEU A 235 0.04 -7.64 -9.36
C LEU A 235 -1.29 -8.32 -9.07
N TYR A 236 -1.38 -9.01 -7.93
CA TYR A 236 -2.55 -9.78 -7.55
C TYR A 236 -2.64 -9.89 -6.03
N ILE A 237 -3.84 -9.73 -5.50
CA ILE A 237 -4.17 -9.93 -4.08
C ILE A 237 -5.37 -10.83 -4.01
N GLN A 238 -5.37 -11.78 -3.09
CA GLN A 238 -6.50 -12.66 -2.83
C GLN A 238 -6.74 -12.75 -1.33
N SER A 239 -7.95 -12.40 -0.91
CA SER A 239 -8.37 -12.47 0.49
C SER A 239 -9.61 -13.34 0.62
N PRO A 240 -9.62 -14.35 1.50
CA PRO A 240 -10.84 -14.98 1.91
C PRO A 240 -11.69 -13.97 2.71
N ILE A 241 -13.00 -14.09 2.57
CA ILE A 241 -13.98 -13.37 3.39
C ILE A 241 -14.99 -14.38 3.92
N LYS A 242 -15.90 -13.95 4.82
CA LYS A 242 -16.89 -14.86 5.45
C LYS A 242 -17.61 -15.77 4.45
N VAL A 243 -17.88 -15.27 3.24
CA VAL A 243 -18.49 -16.07 2.16
C VAL A 243 -17.70 -15.81 0.87
N GLY A 244 -16.89 -16.79 0.44
CA GLY A 244 -16.11 -16.69 -0.79
C GLY A 244 -14.74 -15.99 -0.62
N SER A 245 -14.32 -15.28 -1.65
CA SER A 245 -13.07 -14.51 -1.65
C SER A 245 -13.18 -13.24 -2.50
N VAL A 246 -12.41 -12.23 -2.13
CA VAL A 246 -12.17 -11.04 -2.93
C VAL A 246 -10.79 -11.15 -3.58
N GLN A 247 -10.71 -10.77 -4.83
CA GLN A 247 -9.48 -10.76 -5.62
C GLN A 247 -9.30 -9.36 -6.20
N ALA A 248 -8.12 -8.78 -6.05
CA ALA A 248 -7.72 -7.57 -6.75
C ALA A 248 -6.57 -7.89 -7.69
N TYR A 249 -6.62 -7.39 -8.92
CA TYR A 249 -5.55 -7.60 -9.90
C TYR A 249 -5.26 -6.32 -10.68
N LEU A 250 -3.99 -6.12 -10.98
CA LEU A 250 -3.53 -5.00 -11.78
C LEU A 250 -4.20 -5.09 -13.17
N SER A 251 -4.75 -3.98 -13.66
CA SER A 251 -5.42 -3.90 -14.97
C SER A 251 -4.70 -2.98 -15.95
N SER A 252 -4.04 -1.94 -15.45
CA SER A 252 -3.12 -1.08 -16.20
C SER A 252 -2.20 -0.34 -15.26
N TYR A 253 -1.09 0.16 -15.81
CA TYR A 253 -0.10 0.96 -15.09
C TYR A 253 0.52 1.99 -16.01
N GLU A 254 0.96 3.11 -15.45
CA GLU A 254 1.68 4.17 -16.13
C GLU A 254 2.76 4.73 -15.20
N GLY A 255 3.81 5.33 -15.74
CA GLY A 255 4.82 6.05 -14.98
C GLY A 255 5.67 5.19 -14.04
N LEU A 256 5.81 3.88 -14.31
CA LEU A 256 6.73 3.04 -13.53
C LEU A 256 8.17 3.56 -13.67
N ARG A 257 8.93 3.49 -12.59
CA ARG A 257 10.32 3.92 -12.58
C ARG A 257 11.23 3.06 -13.45
N TYR A 258 10.95 1.77 -13.53
CA TYR A 258 11.73 0.79 -14.29
C TYR A 258 10.82 0.02 -15.25
N PRO A 259 11.37 -0.59 -16.30
CA PRO A 259 10.64 -1.57 -17.11
C PRO A 259 10.05 -2.68 -16.21
N LEU A 260 8.91 -3.21 -16.59
CA LEU A 260 8.27 -4.33 -15.88
C LEU A 260 8.89 -5.65 -16.37
N ASP A 261 10.13 -5.90 -15.94
CA ASP A 261 10.97 -7.02 -16.41
C ASP A 261 10.46 -8.40 -15.96
N SER A 262 9.60 -8.42 -14.97
CA SER A 262 8.91 -9.64 -14.51
C SER A 262 7.92 -10.20 -15.55
N PHE A 263 7.52 -9.40 -16.56
CA PHE A 263 6.61 -9.83 -17.62
C PHE A 263 7.26 -10.90 -18.51
N ILE A 264 6.57 -12.04 -18.66
CA ILE A 264 7.02 -13.16 -19.49
C ILE A 264 6.46 -12.96 -20.91
N LYS A 265 7.34 -12.58 -21.83
CA LYS A 265 7.00 -12.57 -23.26
C LYS A 265 6.70 -14.01 -23.72
N LYS A 266 5.71 -14.16 -24.62
CA LYS A 266 5.38 -15.46 -25.21
C LYS A 266 6.49 -15.94 -26.13
#